data_2584cec09705d44637d2b6d5df88ab03
#
_entry.id   2584cec09705d44637d2b6d5df88ab03
#
_cell.length_a   1.000
_cell.length_b   1.000
_cell.length_c   1.000
_cell.angle_alpha   90.00
_cell.angle_beta   90.00
_cell.angle_gamma   90.00
#
_symmetry.space_group_name_H-M   'P 1'
#
loop_
_entity.id
_entity.type
_entity.pdbx_description
1 polymer ?
#
loop_
_entity_poly.entity_id
_entity_poly.type
_entity_poly.pdbx_seq_one_letter_code
_entity_poly.pdbx_strand_id
1 'polypeptide(L)'
;MDISKLVDAFLTGVNLDGLVKISSILLKCPILILDDAFHVVSYYKSEDFQDIPFDSTIESKHITYEVVRNLNWQPNLKKPVFLTIEESPWRRRVSTLRAEHKNIGYLFCVDVEGHLELVSDNDMYKIEMILAKQYLAQIENQFLSKNTEEEILTHLLDGDYQNPALFKLQIANTWLEQMDQGHLALIDVSNRTNLQMSYRSLDTKLETALAGTRPFLYQKNILLFIHEKRQVEILETIAKEFQVCIVISGVIKDIYELPKIYKQILEVSSLLQNK
;
A
#
# COMPACT_ATOMS: atom_id res chain seq x y z
N MET A 1 23.49 -2.45 24.06
CA MET A 1 22.00 -2.51 24.11
C MET A 1 21.58 -3.97 24.03
N ASP A 2 20.60 -4.39 24.84
CA ASP A 2 20.12 -5.80 24.78
C ASP A 2 18.93 -5.90 23.81
N ILE A 3 19.19 -6.46 22.62
CA ILE A 3 18.18 -6.64 21.55
C ILE A 3 17.52 -8.03 21.61
N SER A 4 17.82 -8.86 22.62
CA SER A 4 17.26 -10.21 22.74
C SER A 4 15.73 -10.22 22.71
N LYS A 5 15.11 -9.28 23.46
CA LYS A 5 13.64 -9.12 23.50
C LYS A 5 13.04 -8.83 22.12
N LEU A 6 13.72 -8.07 21.26
CA LEU A 6 13.25 -7.79 19.90
C LEU A 6 13.36 -9.04 19.01
N VAL A 7 14.47 -9.78 19.14
CA VAL A 7 14.67 -11.04 18.43
C VAL A 7 13.63 -12.08 18.84
N ASP A 8 13.39 -12.25 20.15
CA ASP A 8 12.39 -13.18 20.68
C ASP A 8 10.98 -12.82 20.20
N ALA A 9 10.63 -11.52 20.22
CA ALA A 9 9.35 -11.04 19.71
C ALA A 9 9.17 -11.34 18.21
N PHE A 10 10.22 -11.13 17.42
CA PHE A 10 10.22 -11.46 16.00
C PHE A 10 10.03 -12.97 15.76
N LEU A 11 10.77 -13.81 16.48
CA LEU A 11 10.69 -15.27 16.35
C LEU A 11 9.34 -15.84 16.81
N THR A 12 8.66 -15.17 17.74
CA THR A 12 7.32 -15.55 18.21
C THR A 12 6.18 -14.97 17.36
N GLY A 13 6.49 -14.29 16.25
CA GLY A 13 5.51 -13.82 15.28
C GLY A 13 4.77 -12.55 15.70
N VAL A 14 5.39 -11.70 16.54
CA VAL A 14 4.84 -10.36 16.85
C VAL A 14 4.77 -9.54 15.56
N ASN A 15 3.64 -8.87 15.33
CA ASN A 15 3.42 -8.05 14.15
C ASN A 15 4.34 -6.81 14.10
N LEU A 16 4.36 -6.13 12.94
CA LEU A 16 5.23 -4.97 12.71
C LEU A 16 5.04 -3.88 13.78
N ASP A 17 3.80 -3.52 14.13
CA ASP A 17 3.52 -2.48 15.12
C ASP A 17 4.09 -2.83 16.52
N GLY A 18 3.98 -4.10 16.90
CA GLY A 18 4.58 -4.60 18.13
C GLY A 18 6.11 -4.52 18.13
N LEU A 19 6.75 -4.87 17.01
CA LEU A 19 8.20 -4.77 16.86
C LEU A 19 8.68 -3.31 16.80
N VAL A 20 7.94 -2.41 16.16
CA VAL A 20 8.21 -0.96 16.16
C VAL A 20 8.13 -0.41 17.58
N LYS A 21 7.11 -0.80 18.36
CA LYS A 21 6.99 -0.42 19.77
C LYS A 21 8.18 -0.90 20.59
N ILE A 22 8.56 -2.17 20.47
CA ILE A 22 9.72 -2.73 21.20
C ILE A 22 11.00 -2.02 20.80
N SER A 23 11.20 -1.77 19.51
CA SER A 23 12.37 -1.05 18.98
C SER A 23 12.44 0.39 19.52
N SER A 24 11.30 1.09 19.56
CA SER A 24 11.18 2.43 20.11
C SER A 24 11.58 2.48 21.60
N ILE A 25 11.09 1.52 22.38
CA ILE A 25 11.45 1.41 23.81
C ILE A 25 12.94 1.11 24.00
N LEU A 26 13.52 0.22 23.19
CA LEU A 26 14.94 -0.13 23.23
C LEU A 26 15.83 1.06 22.86
N LEU A 27 15.44 1.80 21.82
CA LEU A 27 16.15 2.98 21.33
C LEU A 27 15.80 4.25 22.09
N LYS A 28 14.82 4.21 22.99
CA LYS A 28 14.28 5.36 23.72
C LYS A 28 13.96 6.56 22.81
N CYS A 29 13.41 6.28 21.67
CA CYS A 29 13.09 7.29 20.66
C CYS A 29 11.79 6.95 19.92
N PRO A 30 11.01 7.94 19.51
CA PRO A 30 9.91 7.74 18.58
C PRO A 30 10.40 7.18 17.25
N ILE A 31 9.64 6.23 16.72
CA ILE A 31 9.95 5.56 15.47
C ILE A 31 8.78 5.71 14.50
N LEU A 32 9.11 5.93 13.22
CA LEU A 32 8.19 5.97 12.10
C LEU A 32 8.77 5.15 10.95
N ILE A 33 7.97 4.26 10.38
CA ILE A 33 8.29 3.52 9.15
C ILE A 33 7.41 4.07 8.04
N LEU A 34 8.05 4.41 6.93
CA LEU A 34 7.40 4.81 5.69
C LEU A 34 7.71 3.78 4.59
N ASP A 35 6.77 3.59 3.66
CA ASP A 35 7.03 2.84 2.43
C ASP A 35 7.92 3.60 1.44
N ASP A 36 8.16 3.03 0.27
CA ASP A 36 8.94 3.66 -0.80
C ASP A 36 8.23 4.85 -1.48
N ALA A 37 6.91 4.98 -1.27
CA ALA A 37 6.07 6.11 -1.69
C ALA A 37 5.82 7.13 -0.56
N PHE A 38 6.49 6.98 0.60
CA PHE A 38 6.40 7.85 1.77
C PHE A 38 5.07 7.83 2.52
N HIS A 39 4.27 6.77 2.39
CA HIS A 39 3.12 6.57 3.25
C HIS A 39 3.53 5.95 4.58
N VAL A 40 2.79 6.31 5.63
CA VAL A 40 3.00 5.76 6.97
C VAL A 40 2.58 4.29 7.00
N VAL A 41 3.55 3.41 7.29
CA VAL A 41 3.33 1.95 7.43
C VAL A 41 3.10 1.60 8.89
N SER A 42 3.95 2.09 9.78
CA SER A 42 3.87 1.83 11.22
C SER A 42 4.61 2.90 11.99
N TYR A 43 4.19 3.17 13.21
CA TYR A 43 4.85 4.12 14.08
C TYR A 43 4.65 3.79 15.56
N TYR A 44 5.52 4.34 16.40
CA TYR A 44 5.31 4.38 17.84
C TYR A 44 5.96 5.63 18.42
N LYS A 45 5.22 6.29 19.33
CA LYS A 45 5.70 7.39 20.17
C LYS A 45 5.13 7.24 21.57
N SER A 46 5.83 7.76 22.59
CA SER A 46 5.25 7.89 23.93
C SER A 46 4.16 8.97 23.96
N GLU A 47 3.26 8.89 24.93
CA GLU A 47 2.15 9.85 25.08
C GLU A 47 2.65 11.29 25.32
N ASP A 48 3.79 11.44 26.00
CA ASP A 48 4.39 12.73 26.31
C ASP A 48 5.17 13.35 25.13
N PHE A 49 5.39 12.59 24.05
CA PHE A 49 6.13 13.09 22.88
C PHE A 49 5.21 13.88 21.96
N GLN A 50 5.61 15.14 21.71
CA GLN A 50 4.93 16.06 20.80
C GLN A 50 5.95 16.64 19.81
N ASP A 51 5.70 16.48 18.53
CA ASP A 51 6.54 16.99 17.45
C ASP A 51 5.70 17.27 16.22
N ILE A 52 5.57 18.54 15.86
CA ILE A 52 4.67 18.97 14.78
C ILE A 52 4.88 18.19 13.48
N PRO A 53 6.12 18.02 12.94
CA PRO A 53 6.32 17.27 11.71
C PRO A 53 6.01 15.77 11.85
N PHE A 54 6.25 15.17 13.01
CA PHE A 54 5.94 13.77 13.27
C PHE A 54 4.42 13.55 13.33
N ASP A 55 3.73 14.39 14.09
CA ASP A 55 2.28 14.30 14.28
C ASP A 55 1.52 14.59 12.98
N SER A 56 1.92 15.62 12.24
CA SER A 56 1.37 15.94 10.92
C SER A 56 1.54 14.79 9.91
N THR A 57 2.70 14.10 9.94
CA THR A 57 2.94 12.93 9.09
C THR A 57 1.99 11.78 9.44
N ILE A 58 1.74 11.53 10.72
CA ILE A 58 0.81 10.48 11.16
C ILE A 58 -0.63 10.82 10.76
N GLU A 59 -1.07 12.06 10.99
CA GLU A 59 -2.42 12.51 10.67
C GLU A 59 -2.72 12.45 9.17
N SER A 60 -1.78 12.90 8.34
CA SER A 60 -1.90 12.88 6.88
C SER A 60 -1.65 11.50 6.27
N LYS A 61 -1.12 10.54 7.05
CA LYS A 61 -0.67 9.21 6.63
C LYS A 61 0.44 9.21 5.57
N HIS A 62 1.07 10.33 5.32
CA HIS A 62 2.21 10.47 4.39
C HIS A 62 3.08 11.64 4.81
N ILE A 63 4.34 11.61 4.40
CA ILE A 63 5.25 12.73 4.61
C ILE A 63 4.81 13.91 3.73
N THR A 64 4.74 15.12 4.29
CA THR A 64 4.39 16.31 3.50
C THR A 64 5.51 16.70 2.57
N TYR A 65 5.17 17.28 1.40
CA TYR A 65 6.16 17.75 0.42
C TYR A 65 7.17 18.75 1.01
N GLU A 66 6.74 19.56 1.95
CA GLU A 66 7.57 20.54 2.65
C GLU A 66 8.68 19.87 3.46
N VAL A 67 8.35 18.79 4.16
CA VAL A 67 9.33 17.97 4.89
C VAL A 67 10.31 17.31 3.93
N VAL A 68 9.84 16.73 2.81
CA VAL A 68 10.69 16.13 1.78
C VAL A 68 11.63 17.15 1.15
N ARG A 69 11.14 18.36 0.84
CA ARG A 69 11.94 19.44 0.26
C ARG A 69 13.05 19.92 1.21
N ASN A 70 12.76 20.04 2.50
CA ASN A 70 13.72 20.49 3.51
C ASN A 70 14.80 19.42 3.81
N LEU A 71 14.51 18.16 3.49
CA LEU A 71 15.41 17.03 3.75
C LEU A 71 16.58 16.92 2.75
N ASN A 72 16.69 17.75 1.69
CA ASN A 72 17.65 17.54 0.58
C ASN A 72 17.71 16.05 0.17
N TRP A 73 16.56 15.44 0.02
CA TRP A 73 16.37 14.02 -0.04
C TRP A 73 17.06 13.40 -1.25
N GLN A 74 18.01 12.52 -0.98
CA GLN A 74 18.53 11.60 -1.99
C GLN A 74 17.76 10.27 -1.88
N PRO A 75 16.96 9.89 -2.87
CA PRO A 75 16.09 8.70 -2.81
C PRO A 75 16.84 7.37 -2.66
N ASN A 76 18.17 7.38 -2.73
CA ASN A 76 19.04 6.21 -2.56
C ASN A 76 20.05 6.43 -1.43
N LEU A 77 19.58 6.54 -0.19
CA LEU A 77 20.45 6.57 0.97
C LEU A 77 21.27 5.29 1.07
N LYS A 78 22.53 5.36 0.68
CA LYS A 78 23.47 4.23 0.84
C LYS A 78 23.87 4.02 2.31
N LYS A 79 23.83 5.08 3.11
CA LYS A 79 24.15 5.10 4.54
C LYS A 79 23.10 5.89 5.29
N PRO A 80 22.87 5.58 6.58
CA PRO A 80 22.01 6.39 7.44
C PRO A 80 22.50 7.84 7.50
N VAL A 81 21.56 8.76 7.59
CA VAL A 81 21.84 10.20 7.73
C VAL A 81 21.10 10.78 8.93
N PHE A 82 21.71 11.79 9.54
CA PHE A 82 21.05 12.60 10.57
C PHE A 82 20.54 13.89 9.93
N LEU A 83 19.27 14.18 10.13
CA LEU A 83 18.58 15.32 9.54
C LEU A 83 17.93 16.17 10.64
N THR A 84 17.89 17.47 10.42
CA THR A 84 17.12 18.43 11.21
C THR A 84 15.98 18.96 10.36
N ILE A 85 14.82 19.16 10.96
CA ILE A 85 13.66 19.79 10.33
C ILE A 85 13.43 21.11 11.05
N GLU A 86 13.18 22.17 10.31
CA GLU A 86 13.12 23.54 10.81
C GLU A 86 12.08 23.73 11.93
N GLU A 87 10.98 22.97 11.86
CA GLU A 87 9.86 23.00 12.81
C GLU A 87 10.00 22.03 14.00
N SER A 88 11.18 21.38 14.15
CA SER A 88 11.42 20.41 15.22
C SER A 88 12.74 20.66 15.92
N PRO A 89 12.76 20.59 17.26
CA PRO A 89 13.99 20.73 18.04
C PRO A 89 14.91 19.50 17.95
N TRP A 90 14.43 18.37 17.43
CA TRP A 90 15.16 17.11 17.43
C TRP A 90 15.69 16.73 16.06
N ARG A 91 16.88 16.12 16.09
CA ARG A 91 17.43 15.46 14.90
C ARG A 91 16.73 14.14 14.65
N ARG A 92 16.75 13.70 13.42
CA ARG A 92 16.20 12.40 13.00
C ARG A 92 17.27 11.59 12.31
N ARG A 93 17.46 10.36 12.79
CA ARG A 93 18.23 9.38 12.07
C ARG A 93 17.31 8.72 11.04
N VAL A 94 17.67 8.83 9.77
CA VAL A 94 16.93 8.24 8.67
C VAL A 94 17.78 7.18 8.02
N SER A 95 17.23 6.01 7.85
CA SER A 95 17.85 4.88 7.17
C SER A 95 16.87 4.20 6.21
N THR A 96 17.42 3.50 5.24
CA THR A 96 16.65 2.73 4.27
C THR A 96 16.40 1.32 4.81
N LEU A 97 15.15 0.90 4.85
CA LEU A 97 14.80 -0.49 5.10
C LEU A 97 14.98 -1.29 3.81
N ARG A 98 15.83 -2.32 3.87
CA ARG A 98 16.17 -3.16 2.71
C ARG A 98 15.87 -4.62 3.00
N ALA A 99 15.20 -5.25 2.04
CA ALA A 99 15.00 -6.69 2.03
C ALA A 99 15.33 -7.21 0.61
N GLU A 100 16.03 -8.35 0.53
CA GLU A 100 16.43 -8.99 -0.73
C GLU A 100 17.10 -8.03 -1.74
N HIS A 101 17.96 -7.14 -1.23
CA HIS A 101 18.67 -6.10 -2.01
C HIS A 101 17.77 -4.98 -2.57
N LYS A 102 16.47 -4.99 -2.30
CA LYS A 102 15.53 -3.93 -2.68
C LYS A 102 15.29 -2.96 -1.52
N ASN A 103 15.10 -1.69 -1.85
CA ASN A 103 14.54 -0.72 -0.92
C ASN A 103 13.03 -0.98 -0.79
N ILE A 104 12.56 -1.21 0.42
CA ILE A 104 11.14 -1.43 0.71
C ILE A 104 10.53 -0.29 1.53
N GLY A 105 11.35 0.65 1.98
CA GLY A 105 10.88 1.78 2.77
C GLY A 105 11.99 2.45 3.56
N TYR A 106 11.58 3.27 4.52
CA TYR A 106 12.46 4.11 5.31
C TYR A 106 12.12 4.03 6.80
N LEU A 107 13.16 4.03 7.62
CA LEU A 107 13.06 4.09 9.08
C LEU A 107 13.51 5.47 9.57
N PHE A 108 12.64 6.15 10.29
CA PHE A 108 12.90 7.42 10.96
C PHE A 108 12.92 7.19 12.47
N CYS A 109 14.02 7.56 13.12
CA CYS A 109 14.17 7.56 14.57
C CYS A 109 14.40 8.99 15.02
N VAL A 110 13.54 9.52 15.90
CA VAL A 110 13.67 10.89 16.42
C VAL A 110 14.56 10.90 17.63
N ASP A 111 15.71 11.57 17.57
CA ASP A 111 16.75 11.58 18.61
C ASP A 111 16.42 12.57 19.72
N VAL A 112 15.48 12.21 20.59
CA VAL A 112 14.98 13.06 21.66
C VAL A 112 16.03 13.25 22.76
N GLU A 113 16.80 12.20 23.10
CA GLU A 113 17.80 12.22 24.16
C GLU A 113 19.24 12.49 23.65
N GLY A 114 19.43 12.65 22.34
CA GLY A 114 20.75 12.90 21.76
C GLY A 114 21.70 11.70 21.82
N HIS A 115 21.18 10.47 21.91
CA HIS A 115 21.99 9.28 22.15
C HIS A 115 22.03 8.30 20.97
N LEU A 116 21.26 8.52 19.91
CA LEU A 116 21.23 7.59 18.76
C LEU A 116 22.60 7.44 18.07
N GLU A 117 23.47 8.44 18.13
CA GLU A 117 24.86 8.33 17.65
C GLU A 117 25.72 7.38 18.49
N LEU A 118 25.34 7.12 19.75
CA LEU A 118 26.04 6.21 20.65
C LEU A 118 25.59 4.76 20.48
N VAL A 119 24.49 4.51 19.77
CA VAL A 119 24.03 3.16 19.47
C VAL A 119 24.96 2.55 18.40
N SER A 120 25.46 1.34 18.67
CA SER A 120 26.38 0.68 17.74
C SER A 120 25.72 0.45 16.38
N ASP A 121 26.49 0.63 15.31
CA ASP A 121 26.00 0.36 13.94
C ASP A 121 25.48 -1.07 13.78
N ASN A 122 26.08 -2.03 14.49
CA ASN A 122 25.66 -3.42 14.47
C ASN A 122 24.29 -3.63 15.12
N ASP A 123 24.00 -2.95 16.22
CA ASP A 123 22.69 -3.05 16.88
C ASP A 123 21.61 -2.37 16.03
N MET A 124 21.91 -1.19 15.49
CA MET A 124 20.99 -0.51 14.55
C MET A 124 20.71 -1.36 13.31
N TYR A 125 21.75 -1.95 12.72
CA TYR A 125 21.59 -2.85 11.56
C TYR A 125 20.68 -4.04 11.86
N LYS A 126 20.83 -4.66 13.05
CA LYS A 126 19.97 -5.79 13.46
C LYS A 126 18.50 -5.35 13.62
N ILE A 127 18.25 -4.19 14.21
CA ILE A 127 16.90 -3.63 14.33
C ILE A 127 16.30 -3.37 12.94
N GLU A 128 17.04 -2.67 12.08
CA GLU A 128 16.61 -2.38 10.70
C GLU A 128 16.30 -3.67 9.93
N MET A 129 17.14 -4.71 10.07
CA MET A 129 16.95 -6.00 9.41
C MET A 129 15.69 -6.73 9.90
N ILE A 130 15.43 -6.72 11.22
CA ILE A 130 14.23 -7.35 11.79
C ILE A 130 12.97 -6.63 11.31
N LEU A 131 12.95 -5.29 11.39
CA LEU A 131 11.82 -4.48 10.94
C LEU A 131 11.59 -4.64 9.43
N ALA A 132 12.65 -4.64 8.63
CA ALA A 132 12.56 -4.84 7.18
C ALA A 132 12.00 -6.23 6.83
N LYS A 133 12.47 -7.30 7.50
CA LYS A 133 11.96 -8.66 7.26
C LYS A 133 10.50 -8.80 7.63
N GLN A 134 10.08 -8.22 8.77
CA GLN A 134 8.68 -8.27 9.18
C GLN A 134 7.80 -7.47 8.23
N TYR A 135 8.27 -6.30 7.77
CA TYR A 135 7.54 -5.49 6.81
C TYR A 135 7.42 -6.19 5.45
N LEU A 136 8.50 -6.81 4.97
CA LEU A 136 8.45 -7.62 3.75
C LEU A 136 7.42 -8.75 3.87
N ALA A 137 7.44 -9.51 4.98
CA ALA A 137 6.48 -10.58 5.21
C ALA A 137 5.03 -10.07 5.25
N GLN A 138 4.80 -8.86 5.79
CA GLN A 138 3.49 -8.23 5.76
C GLN A 138 3.07 -7.87 4.33
N ILE A 139 3.97 -7.30 3.53
CA ILE A 139 3.75 -7.00 2.11
C ILE A 139 3.43 -8.30 1.36
N GLU A 140 4.24 -9.35 1.52
CA GLU A 140 4.05 -10.65 0.87
C GLU A 140 2.71 -11.29 1.27
N ASN A 141 2.34 -11.26 2.54
CA ASN A 141 1.05 -11.77 3.00
C ASN A 141 -0.13 -10.96 2.44
N GLN A 142 0.01 -9.64 2.31
CA GLN A 142 -0.99 -8.81 1.63
C GLN A 142 -1.07 -9.13 0.14
N PHE A 143 0.07 -9.37 -0.51
CA PHE A 143 0.11 -9.82 -1.90
C PHE A 143 -0.45 -11.23 -2.07
N LEU A 144 -0.15 -12.15 -1.17
CA LEU A 144 -0.69 -13.53 -1.22
C LEU A 144 -2.21 -13.54 -0.99
N SER A 145 -2.74 -12.72 -0.09
CA SER A 145 -4.19 -12.61 0.11
C SER A 145 -4.89 -11.90 -1.05
N LYS A 146 -4.30 -10.85 -1.62
CA LYS A 146 -4.78 -10.23 -2.87
C LYS A 146 -4.65 -11.23 -4.04
N ASN A 147 -3.53 -11.91 -4.17
CA ASN A 147 -3.27 -12.84 -5.29
C ASN A 147 -4.25 -14.00 -5.34
N THR A 148 -4.70 -14.56 -4.21
CA THR A 148 -5.63 -15.69 -4.25
C THR A 148 -6.99 -15.28 -4.85
N GLU A 149 -7.54 -14.15 -4.44
CA GLU A 149 -8.83 -13.67 -4.94
C GLU A 149 -8.71 -13.08 -6.36
N GLU A 150 -7.63 -12.37 -6.66
CA GLU A 150 -7.32 -11.90 -8.02
C GLU A 150 -7.02 -13.05 -8.96
N GLU A 151 -6.39 -14.12 -8.48
CA GLU A 151 -6.14 -15.34 -9.24
C GLU A 151 -7.45 -16.07 -9.56
N ILE A 152 -8.37 -16.19 -8.60
CA ILE A 152 -9.73 -16.70 -8.80
C ILE A 152 -10.46 -15.86 -9.87
N LEU A 153 -10.41 -14.53 -9.78
CA LEU A 153 -11.02 -13.65 -10.77
C LEU A 153 -10.38 -13.78 -12.15
N THR A 154 -9.06 -13.89 -12.21
CA THR A 154 -8.32 -14.07 -13.47
C THR A 154 -8.74 -15.38 -14.13
N HIS A 155 -8.76 -16.49 -13.41
CA HIS A 155 -9.24 -17.78 -13.92
C HIS A 155 -10.71 -17.74 -14.34
N LEU A 156 -11.54 -16.99 -13.64
CA LEU A 156 -12.93 -16.79 -14.03
C LEU A 156 -13.01 -16.04 -15.37
N LEU A 157 -12.28 -14.92 -15.49
CA LEU A 157 -12.28 -14.07 -16.69
C LEU A 157 -11.67 -14.79 -17.90
N ASP A 158 -10.69 -15.67 -17.69
CA ASP A 158 -10.09 -16.53 -18.72
C ASP A 158 -11.00 -17.69 -19.15
N GLY A 159 -12.08 -17.95 -18.37
CA GLY A 159 -13.06 -18.99 -18.66
C GLY A 159 -12.64 -20.39 -18.22
N ASP A 160 -11.70 -20.49 -17.29
CA ASP A 160 -11.15 -21.77 -16.80
C ASP A 160 -12.16 -22.56 -15.93
N TYR A 161 -13.16 -21.88 -15.38
CA TYR A 161 -14.20 -22.54 -14.60
C TYR A 161 -15.29 -23.16 -15.48
N GLN A 162 -15.28 -24.49 -15.60
CA GLN A 162 -16.33 -25.24 -16.31
C GLN A 162 -17.55 -25.53 -15.45
N ASN A 163 -17.45 -25.42 -14.11
CA ASN A 163 -18.51 -25.75 -13.19
C ASN A 163 -18.78 -24.60 -12.21
N PRO A 164 -19.98 -23.96 -12.28
CA PRO A 164 -20.36 -22.89 -11.35
C PRO A 164 -20.32 -23.26 -9.88
N ALA A 165 -20.61 -24.53 -9.52
CA ALA A 165 -20.62 -24.98 -8.15
C ALA A 165 -19.20 -25.04 -7.54
N LEU A 166 -18.20 -25.42 -8.34
CA LEU A 166 -16.79 -25.38 -7.91
C LEU A 166 -16.29 -23.95 -7.70
N PHE A 167 -16.68 -23.06 -8.61
CA PHE A 167 -16.36 -21.63 -8.46
C PHE A 167 -16.97 -21.06 -7.17
N LYS A 168 -18.26 -21.34 -6.90
CA LYS A 168 -18.93 -20.88 -5.67
C LYS A 168 -18.27 -21.41 -4.40
N LEU A 169 -17.74 -22.62 -4.40
CA LEU A 169 -16.97 -23.14 -3.28
C LEU A 169 -15.64 -22.40 -3.08
N GLN A 170 -14.98 -21.99 -4.16
CA GLN A 170 -13.72 -21.25 -4.04
C GLN A 170 -13.88 -19.83 -3.54
N ILE A 171 -14.97 -19.15 -3.92
CA ILE A 171 -15.23 -17.77 -3.45
C ILE A 171 -15.89 -17.73 -2.07
N ALA A 172 -16.32 -18.86 -1.51
CA ALA A 172 -16.94 -18.92 -0.18
C ALA A 172 -16.00 -18.32 0.88
N ASN A 173 -16.55 -17.44 1.71
CA ASN A 173 -15.82 -16.66 2.73
C ASN A 173 -14.79 -15.65 2.17
N THR A 174 -14.79 -15.38 0.87
CA THR A 174 -14.04 -14.27 0.28
C THR A 174 -14.96 -13.06 0.05
N TRP A 175 -14.38 -11.89 -0.20
CA TRP A 175 -15.17 -10.71 -0.56
C TRP A 175 -15.91 -10.88 -1.92
N LEU A 176 -15.46 -11.81 -2.77
CA LEU A 176 -16.10 -12.13 -4.05
C LEU A 176 -17.51 -12.71 -3.89
N GLU A 177 -17.79 -13.37 -2.77
CA GLU A 177 -19.12 -13.89 -2.47
C GLU A 177 -20.19 -12.79 -2.37
N GLN A 178 -19.78 -11.56 -2.05
CA GLN A 178 -20.68 -10.41 -1.85
C GLN A 178 -20.82 -9.55 -3.10
N MET A 179 -20.24 -9.94 -4.26
CA MET A 179 -20.21 -9.13 -5.48
C MET A 179 -21.50 -9.20 -6.32
N ASP A 180 -22.44 -10.05 -5.97
CA ASP A 180 -23.75 -10.08 -6.61
C ASP A 180 -24.50 -8.74 -6.37
N GLN A 181 -25.20 -8.26 -7.41
CA GLN A 181 -25.95 -6.99 -7.44
C GLN A 181 -25.08 -5.70 -7.55
N GLY A 182 -23.77 -5.82 -7.71
CA GLY A 182 -22.90 -4.70 -8.05
C GLY A 182 -22.78 -4.45 -9.54
N HIS A 183 -21.90 -3.55 -9.89
CA HIS A 183 -21.50 -3.26 -11.27
C HIS A 183 -20.00 -3.49 -11.42
N LEU A 184 -19.55 -3.93 -12.59
CA LEU A 184 -18.13 -3.96 -12.94
C LEU A 184 -17.77 -2.64 -13.62
N ALA A 185 -16.79 -1.93 -13.09
CA ALA A 185 -16.17 -0.79 -13.75
C ALA A 185 -14.84 -1.23 -14.38
N LEU A 186 -14.62 -0.86 -15.64
CA LEU A 186 -13.39 -1.06 -16.39
C LEU A 186 -12.75 0.30 -16.61
N ILE A 187 -11.50 0.46 -16.21
CA ILE A 187 -10.68 1.63 -16.48
C ILE A 187 -9.57 1.22 -17.45
N ASP A 188 -9.61 1.78 -18.64
CA ASP A 188 -8.61 1.48 -19.65
C ASP A 188 -7.34 2.30 -19.43
N VAL A 189 -6.23 1.60 -19.20
CA VAL A 189 -4.91 2.19 -19.02
C VAL A 189 -3.91 1.81 -20.13
N SER A 190 -4.39 1.19 -21.21
CA SER A 190 -3.56 0.65 -22.30
C SER A 190 -2.75 1.70 -23.06
N ASN A 191 -3.25 2.93 -23.16
CA ASN A 191 -2.65 4.01 -23.95
C ASN A 191 -1.60 4.84 -23.20
N ARG A 192 -1.21 4.45 -21.98
CA ARG A 192 -0.22 5.20 -21.18
C ARG A 192 1.19 4.66 -21.35
N THR A 193 2.08 5.49 -21.86
CA THR A 193 3.50 5.18 -22.12
C THR A 193 4.34 4.93 -20.86
N ASN A 194 3.83 5.22 -19.66
CA ASN A 194 4.50 5.00 -18.37
C ASN A 194 3.60 4.21 -17.42
N LEU A 195 3.30 2.98 -17.80
CA LEU A 195 2.30 2.10 -17.15
C LEU A 195 2.52 1.91 -15.63
N GLN A 196 3.76 1.77 -15.17
CA GLN A 196 4.02 1.44 -13.75
C GLN A 196 3.78 2.63 -12.79
N MET A 197 4.20 3.84 -13.14
CA MET A 197 3.98 5.02 -12.28
C MET A 197 2.51 5.49 -12.33
N SER A 198 1.89 5.45 -13.50
CA SER A 198 0.49 5.83 -13.67
C SER A 198 -0.48 4.84 -13.02
N TYR A 199 -0.15 3.53 -13.05
CA TYR A 199 -0.96 2.49 -12.43
C TYR A 199 -0.98 2.63 -10.90
N ARG A 200 0.18 2.73 -10.25
CA ARG A 200 0.27 2.86 -8.78
C ARG A 200 -0.45 4.10 -8.27
N SER A 201 -0.26 5.24 -8.93
CA SER A 201 -0.92 6.50 -8.56
C SER A 201 -2.44 6.40 -8.70
N LEU A 202 -2.93 5.79 -9.76
CA LEU A 202 -4.36 5.57 -10.00
C LEU A 202 -4.95 4.55 -9.02
N ASP A 203 -4.24 3.44 -8.79
CA ASP A 203 -4.63 2.38 -7.85
C ASP A 203 -4.76 2.93 -6.42
N THR A 204 -3.75 3.64 -5.95
CA THR A 204 -3.78 4.32 -4.64
C THR A 204 -4.93 5.33 -4.55
N LYS A 205 -5.19 6.09 -5.62
CA LYS A 205 -6.31 7.04 -5.64
C LYS A 205 -7.66 6.33 -5.59
N LEU A 206 -7.81 5.22 -6.31
CA LEU A 206 -9.02 4.40 -6.30
C LEU A 206 -9.26 3.78 -4.92
N GLU A 207 -8.25 3.17 -4.31
CA GLU A 207 -8.35 2.60 -2.97
C GLU A 207 -8.70 3.66 -1.91
N THR A 208 -8.12 4.85 -2.02
CA THR A 208 -8.36 5.93 -1.06
C THR A 208 -9.75 6.58 -1.25
N ALA A 209 -10.15 6.84 -2.50
CA ALA A 209 -11.39 7.55 -2.79
C ALA A 209 -12.62 6.63 -2.72
N LEU A 210 -12.44 5.34 -2.97
CA LEU A 210 -13.48 4.31 -3.02
C LEU A 210 -13.25 3.28 -1.92
N ALA A 211 -13.26 3.74 -0.66
CA ALA A 211 -13.05 2.87 0.50
C ALA A 211 -13.95 1.63 0.43
N GLY A 212 -13.35 0.43 0.54
CA GLY A 212 -14.04 -0.86 0.46
C GLY A 212 -14.11 -1.47 -0.95
N THR A 213 -13.67 -0.78 -2.00
CA THR A 213 -13.45 -1.40 -3.30
C THR A 213 -12.03 -1.96 -3.40
N ARG A 214 -11.86 -2.99 -4.23
CA ARG A 214 -10.56 -3.61 -4.50
C ARG A 214 -10.30 -3.58 -5.99
N PRO A 215 -9.58 -2.55 -6.48
CA PRO A 215 -9.17 -2.53 -7.89
C PRO A 215 -8.17 -3.65 -8.16
N PHE A 216 -8.28 -4.31 -9.30
CA PHE A 216 -7.30 -5.30 -9.73
C PHE A 216 -6.98 -5.16 -11.22
N LEU A 217 -5.75 -5.51 -11.58
CA LEU A 217 -5.26 -5.38 -12.94
C LEU A 217 -5.53 -6.67 -13.72
N TYR A 218 -6.24 -6.55 -14.86
CA TYR A 218 -6.48 -7.65 -15.78
C TYR A 218 -6.29 -7.17 -17.23
N GLN A 219 -5.40 -7.82 -18.00
CA GLN A 219 -5.12 -7.53 -19.41
C GLN A 219 -4.93 -6.03 -19.74
N LYS A 220 -4.17 -5.28 -18.94
CA LYS A 220 -3.93 -3.83 -19.07
C LYS A 220 -5.15 -2.94 -18.77
N ASN A 221 -6.17 -3.47 -18.13
CA ASN A 221 -7.31 -2.72 -17.63
C ASN A 221 -7.35 -2.83 -16.09
N ILE A 222 -7.76 -1.77 -15.42
CA ILE A 222 -8.11 -1.85 -14.01
C ILE A 222 -9.60 -2.16 -13.93
N LEU A 223 -9.92 -3.23 -13.21
CA LEU A 223 -11.29 -3.64 -12.92
C LEU A 223 -11.59 -3.39 -11.46
N LEU A 224 -12.80 -2.93 -11.17
CA LEU A 224 -13.29 -2.79 -9.80
C LEU A 224 -14.80 -3.00 -9.74
N PHE A 225 -15.26 -3.50 -8.58
CA PHE A 225 -16.68 -3.67 -8.31
C PHE A 225 -17.21 -2.45 -7.57
N ILE A 226 -18.36 -1.94 -8.01
CA ILE A 226 -19.05 -0.81 -7.40
C ILE A 226 -20.50 -1.17 -7.09
N HIS A 227 -21.01 -0.69 -5.98
CA HIS A 227 -22.37 -0.98 -5.49
C HIS A 227 -23.21 0.29 -5.32
N GLU A 228 -22.58 1.45 -5.14
CA GLU A 228 -23.25 2.68 -4.79
C GLU A 228 -23.17 3.73 -5.90
N LYS A 229 -24.24 4.48 -6.08
CA LYS A 229 -24.27 5.60 -7.03
C LYS A 229 -23.18 6.64 -6.75
N ARG A 230 -22.87 6.88 -5.48
CA ARG A 230 -21.80 7.80 -5.06
C ARG A 230 -20.43 7.38 -5.61
N GLN A 231 -20.17 6.08 -5.72
CA GLN A 231 -18.92 5.56 -6.28
C GLN A 231 -18.78 5.89 -7.77
N VAL A 232 -19.92 5.94 -8.51
CA VAL A 232 -19.93 6.37 -9.92
C VAL A 232 -19.51 7.84 -10.05
N GLU A 233 -20.02 8.73 -9.20
CA GLU A 233 -19.67 10.16 -9.19
C GLU A 233 -18.17 10.39 -8.88
N ILE A 234 -17.62 9.59 -7.98
CA ILE A 234 -16.19 9.59 -7.68
C ILE A 234 -15.38 9.12 -8.90
N LEU A 235 -15.81 8.03 -9.56
CA LEU A 235 -15.16 7.53 -10.76
C LEU A 235 -15.19 8.54 -11.92
N GLU A 236 -16.27 9.29 -12.09
CA GLU A 236 -16.33 10.38 -13.08
C GLU A 236 -15.28 11.48 -12.79
N THR A 237 -15.07 11.80 -11.51
CA THR A 237 -14.05 12.76 -11.11
C THR A 237 -12.64 12.24 -11.40
N ILE A 238 -12.38 10.98 -11.07
CA ILE A 238 -11.10 10.31 -11.35
C ILE A 238 -10.86 10.21 -12.87
N ALA A 239 -11.91 9.88 -13.66
CA ALA A 239 -11.80 9.83 -15.11
C ALA A 239 -11.32 11.14 -15.72
N LYS A 240 -11.82 12.27 -15.21
CA LYS A 240 -11.41 13.63 -15.64
C LYS A 240 -9.99 13.97 -15.18
N GLU A 241 -9.68 13.70 -13.92
CA GLU A 241 -8.36 13.99 -13.31
C GLU A 241 -7.24 13.23 -14.04
N PHE A 242 -7.46 11.94 -14.30
CA PHE A 242 -6.46 11.07 -14.90
C PHE A 242 -6.60 10.94 -16.42
N GLN A 243 -7.60 11.57 -17.03
CA GLN A 243 -7.89 11.47 -18.47
C GLN A 243 -7.96 10.02 -18.96
N VAL A 244 -8.69 9.17 -18.24
CA VAL A 244 -8.91 7.76 -18.56
C VAL A 244 -10.36 7.51 -18.98
N CYS A 245 -10.57 6.54 -19.85
CA CYS A 245 -11.90 6.06 -20.17
C CYS A 245 -12.35 5.07 -19.10
N ILE A 246 -13.55 5.29 -18.55
CA ILE A 246 -14.18 4.38 -17.61
C ILE A 246 -15.50 3.90 -18.19
N VAL A 247 -15.68 2.58 -18.25
CA VAL A 247 -16.91 1.94 -18.69
C VAL A 247 -17.50 1.13 -17.54
N ILE A 248 -18.79 1.33 -17.25
CA ILE A 248 -19.48 0.65 -16.17
C ILE A 248 -20.53 -0.29 -16.74
N SER A 249 -20.57 -1.52 -16.26
CA SER A 249 -21.53 -2.54 -16.69
C SER A 249 -22.95 -2.29 -16.19
N GLY A 250 -23.91 -3.02 -16.70
CA GLY A 250 -25.19 -3.24 -16.02
C GLY A 250 -24.99 -4.01 -14.69
N VAL A 251 -26.11 -4.20 -13.97
CA VAL A 251 -26.08 -4.94 -12.70
C VAL A 251 -25.66 -6.40 -12.93
N ILE A 252 -24.67 -6.85 -12.12
CA ILE A 252 -24.23 -8.24 -12.10
C ILE A 252 -25.25 -9.05 -11.30
N LYS A 253 -25.89 -10.00 -11.95
CA LYS A 253 -26.86 -10.90 -11.30
C LYS A 253 -26.22 -12.17 -10.73
N ASP A 254 -25.18 -12.64 -11.38
CA ASP A 254 -24.35 -13.78 -10.98
C ASP A 254 -22.92 -13.47 -11.37
N ILE A 255 -22.01 -13.49 -10.39
CA ILE A 255 -20.59 -13.23 -10.63
C ILE A 255 -19.97 -14.22 -11.61
N TYR A 256 -20.53 -15.41 -11.75
CA TYR A 256 -20.09 -16.39 -12.74
C TYR A 256 -20.26 -15.90 -14.20
N GLU A 257 -21.15 -14.94 -14.45
CA GLU A 257 -21.31 -14.31 -15.77
C GLU A 257 -20.26 -13.20 -16.07
N LEU A 258 -19.35 -12.95 -15.16
CA LEU A 258 -18.34 -11.89 -15.28
C LEU A 258 -17.54 -11.91 -16.59
N PRO A 259 -17.14 -13.07 -17.15
CA PRO A 259 -16.42 -13.12 -18.43
C PRO A 259 -17.23 -12.52 -19.58
N LYS A 260 -18.53 -12.73 -19.60
CA LYS A 260 -19.43 -12.19 -20.60
C LYS A 260 -19.61 -10.68 -20.42
N ILE A 261 -19.79 -10.25 -19.18
CA ILE A 261 -19.92 -8.82 -18.83
C ILE A 261 -18.64 -8.08 -19.18
N TYR A 262 -17.47 -8.63 -18.86
CA TYR A 262 -16.17 -8.05 -19.19
C TYR A 262 -16.00 -7.85 -20.71
N LYS A 263 -16.32 -8.85 -21.52
CA LYS A 263 -16.27 -8.73 -22.97
C LYS A 263 -17.15 -7.60 -23.50
N GLN A 264 -18.37 -7.46 -22.98
CA GLN A 264 -19.28 -6.39 -23.38
C GLN A 264 -18.74 -4.99 -23.07
N ILE A 265 -18.22 -4.78 -21.85
CA ILE A 265 -17.69 -3.46 -21.46
C ILE A 265 -16.36 -3.15 -22.18
N LEU A 266 -15.56 -4.18 -22.50
CA LEU A 266 -14.33 -4.02 -23.29
C LEU A 266 -14.64 -3.58 -24.74
N GLU A 267 -15.66 -4.17 -25.38
CA GLU A 267 -16.13 -3.72 -26.70
C GLU A 267 -16.59 -2.26 -26.68
N VAL A 268 -17.36 -1.87 -25.67
CA VAL A 268 -17.79 -0.47 -25.50
C VAL A 268 -16.58 0.46 -25.30
N SER A 269 -15.61 0.06 -24.48
CA SER A 269 -14.38 0.84 -24.27
C SER A 269 -13.62 1.07 -25.57
N SER A 270 -13.45 0.03 -26.37
CA SER A 270 -12.76 0.11 -27.67
C SER A 270 -13.48 1.03 -28.68
N LEU A 271 -14.81 1.07 -28.68
CA LEU A 271 -15.60 1.97 -29.52
C LEU A 271 -15.48 3.43 -29.11
N LEU A 272 -15.33 3.71 -27.82
CA LEU A 272 -15.17 5.07 -27.28
C LEU A 272 -13.79 5.66 -27.58
N GLN A 273 -12.75 4.84 -27.67
CA GLN A 273 -11.39 5.27 -28.00
C GLN A 273 -11.15 5.57 -29.47
N ASN A 274 -11.97 5.02 -30.36
CA ASN A 274 -11.86 5.23 -31.81
C ASN A 274 -12.64 6.48 -32.29
N LYS A 275 -13.15 7.30 -31.38
CA LYS A 275 -13.80 8.59 -31.66
C LYS A 275 -12.93 9.75 -31.20
#